data_ff33e7d11710f994f9471b3dfee76627
#
_entry.id   ff33e7d11710f994f9471b3dfee76627
#
_cell.length_a   1.000
_cell.length_b   1.000
_cell.length_c   1.000
_cell.angle_alpha   90.00
_cell.angle_beta   90.00
_cell.angle_gamma   90.00
#
_symmetry.space_group_name_H-M   'P 1'
#
loop_
_entity.id
_entity.type
_entity.pdbx_description
1 polymer ?
#
loop_
_entity_poly.entity_id
_entity_poly.type
_entity_poly.pdbx_seq_one_letter_code
_entity_poly.pdbx_strand_id
1 'polypeptide(L)'
;MAQRIKLVPTIGAEIPNLDFTFMLGNNAGESATITDKDIGKAVKIVGDSRVAFCVADDEIHGQLISVEPNQTSGGYKVGTVRAVNSPLFDATLSHATSVAMLDEVVADAQAAIGTPNGTPPYHVRMRVKKAAVANGLRLKVVAFQSGAGATGSNLTVSKIFG
;
A
#
# COMPACT_ATOMS: atom_id res chain seq x y z
N MET A 1 -31.97 12.10 20.15
CA MET A 1 -30.56 12.01 20.64
C MET A 1 -29.76 11.21 19.63
N ALA A 2 -28.83 11.81 18.93
CA ALA A 2 -27.95 11.11 18.02
C ALA A 2 -26.90 10.33 18.81
N GLN A 3 -26.95 9.00 18.76
CA GLN A 3 -25.89 8.16 19.28
C GLN A 3 -24.63 8.40 18.46
N ARG A 4 -23.62 9.04 19.05
CA ARG A 4 -22.27 9.08 18.51
C ARG A 4 -21.66 7.71 18.69
N ILE A 5 -21.44 6.99 17.60
CA ILE A 5 -20.60 5.80 17.61
C ILE A 5 -19.18 6.29 17.89
N LYS A 6 -18.74 6.10 19.13
CA LYS A 6 -17.35 6.37 19.51
C LYS A 6 -16.53 5.13 19.20
N LEU A 7 -15.88 5.12 18.04
CA LEU A 7 -14.84 4.16 17.76
C LEU A 7 -13.67 4.46 18.69
N VAL A 8 -13.58 3.73 19.77
CA VAL A 8 -12.40 3.72 20.63
C VAL A 8 -11.45 2.69 20.02
N PRO A 9 -10.30 3.08 19.47
CA PRO A 9 -9.30 2.12 19.05
C PRO A 9 -8.77 1.42 20.31
N THR A 10 -9.26 0.23 20.55
CA THR A 10 -8.66 -0.67 21.53
C THR A 10 -7.48 -1.33 20.85
N ILE A 11 -6.30 -1.27 21.44
CA ILE A 11 -5.14 -2.03 20.99
C ILE A 11 -5.58 -3.50 20.95
N GLY A 12 -5.58 -4.10 19.74
CA GLY A 12 -6.06 -5.46 19.53
C GLY A 12 -7.50 -5.60 19.00
N ALA A 13 -8.25 -4.51 18.82
CA ALA A 13 -9.51 -4.57 18.09
C ALA A 13 -9.21 -4.69 16.59
N GLU A 14 -9.80 -5.69 15.94
CA GLU A 14 -9.79 -5.76 14.47
C GLU A 14 -10.59 -4.58 13.93
N ILE A 15 -9.89 -3.56 13.46
CA ILE A 15 -10.53 -2.51 12.67
C ILE A 15 -10.78 -3.11 11.29
N PRO A 16 -12.04 -3.13 10.80
CA PRO A 16 -12.33 -3.74 9.52
C PRO A 16 -11.52 -3.07 8.41
N ASN A 17 -10.83 -3.88 7.62
CA ASN A 17 -10.13 -3.41 6.44
C ASN A 17 -11.17 -2.90 5.42
N LEU A 18 -10.86 -1.78 4.78
CA LEU A 18 -11.65 -1.25 3.67
C LEU A 18 -11.04 -1.77 2.37
N ASP A 19 -11.60 -2.86 1.88
CA ASP A 19 -11.15 -3.53 0.68
C ASP A 19 -12.14 -3.25 -0.47
N PHE A 20 -11.62 -2.79 -1.61
CA PHE A 20 -12.39 -2.43 -2.80
C PHE A 20 -11.87 -3.15 -4.02
N THR A 21 -12.75 -3.43 -4.97
CA THR A 21 -12.40 -4.05 -6.24
C THR A 21 -12.14 -2.99 -7.31
N PHE A 22 -11.02 -3.10 -8.01
CA PHE A 22 -10.61 -2.19 -9.07
C PHE A 22 -10.10 -2.95 -10.30
N MET A 23 -10.19 -2.31 -11.46
CA MET A 23 -9.40 -2.69 -12.63
C MET A 23 -7.95 -2.27 -12.41
N LEU A 24 -7.01 -3.14 -12.79
CA LEU A 24 -5.59 -2.96 -12.55
C LEU A 24 -4.86 -2.41 -13.78
N GLY A 25 -3.93 -1.46 -13.56
CA GLY A 25 -3.08 -0.88 -14.59
C GLY A 25 -3.62 0.38 -15.24
N ASN A 26 -2.72 1.16 -15.85
CA ASN A 26 -3.06 2.37 -16.60
C ASN A 26 -3.76 2.05 -17.93
N ASN A 27 -3.46 0.89 -18.50
CA ASN A 27 -4.02 0.37 -19.75
C ASN A 27 -4.08 -1.15 -19.75
N ALA A 28 -4.76 -1.73 -20.72
CA ALA A 28 -4.93 -3.19 -20.82
C ALA A 28 -3.61 -3.95 -20.97
N GLY A 29 -2.62 -3.38 -21.69
CA GLY A 29 -1.30 -3.98 -21.85
C GLY A 29 -0.54 -4.09 -20.54
N GLU A 30 -0.52 -3.03 -19.73
CA GLU A 30 0.05 -3.05 -18.38
C GLU A 30 -0.71 -4.02 -17.47
N SER A 31 -2.04 -3.98 -17.52
CA SER A 31 -2.90 -4.86 -16.73
C SER A 31 -2.60 -6.34 -17.00
N ALA A 32 -2.34 -6.72 -18.23
CA ALA A 32 -2.02 -8.11 -18.60
C ALA A 32 -0.75 -8.63 -17.93
N THR A 33 0.20 -7.75 -17.59
CA THR A 33 1.46 -8.12 -16.93
C THR A 33 1.36 -8.27 -15.41
N ILE A 34 0.28 -7.75 -14.81
CA ILE A 34 0.06 -7.81 -13.36
C ILE A 34 -0.29 -9.24 -12.94
N THR A 35 0.34 -9.74 -11.92
CA THR A 35 0.17 -11.10 -11.41
C THR A 35 0.06 -11.10 -9.89
N ASP A 36 -0.20 -12.26 -9.30
CA ASP A 36 -0.17 -12.50 -7.86
C ASP A 36 1.18 -12.16 -7.19
N LYS A 37 2.28 -12.13 -7.96
CA LYS A 37 3.60 -11.68 -7.49
C LYS A 37 3.64 -10.19 -7.15
N ASP A 38 2.65 -9.44 -7.61
CA ASP A 38 2.54 -7.99 -7.36
C ASP A 38 1.70 -7.66 -6.12
N ILE A 39 1.11 -8.67 -5.48
CA ILE A 39 0.37 -8.50 -4.23
C ILE A 39 1.27 -7.89 -3.17
N GLY A 40 0.77 -6.86 -2.49
CA GLY A 40 1.51 -6.09 -1.50
C GLY A 40 2.06 -4.76 -2.00
N LYS A 41 2.12 -4.53 -3.31
CA LYS A 41 2.57 -3.25 -3.89
C LYS A 41 1.60 -2.12 -3.59
N ALA A 42 2.15 -0.91 -3.43
CA ALA A 42 1.37 0.32 -3.31
C ALA A 42 0.73 0.70 -4.64
N VAL A 43 -0.52 1.14 -4.57
CA VAL A 43 -1.29 1.58 -5.73
C VAL A 43 -1.87 2.98 -5.53
N LYS A 44 -2.09 3.66 -6.66
CA LYS A 44 -2.81 4.93 -6.75
C LYS A 44 -4.00 4.81 -7.69
N ILE A 45 -5.05 5.59 -7.43
CA ILE A 45 -6.20 5.72 -8.33
C ILE A 45 -5.79 6.55 -9.54
N VAL A 46 -6.05 6.04 -10.74
CA VAL A 46 -5.68 6.70 -12.01
C VAL A 46 -6.88 7.03 -12.91
N GLY A 47 -8.08 6.63 -12.51
CA GLY A 47 -9.31 6.94 -13.25
C GLY A 47 -10.49 6.12 -12.73
N ASP A 48 -11.59 6.13 -13.49
CA ASP A 48 -12.83 5.47 -13.11
C ASP A 48 -12.62 3.98 -12.81
N SER A 49 -12.75 3.64 -11.54
CA SER A 49 -12.58 2.28 -11.02
C SER A 49 -11.25 1.61 -11.40
N ARG A 50 -10.20 2.37 -11.66
CA ARG A 50 -8.87 1.87 -12.00
C ARG A 50 -7.80 2.32 -11.03
N VAL A 51 -6.86 1.42 -10.76
CA VAL A 51 -5.64 1.69 -9.99
C VAL A 51 -4.41 1.24 -10.77
N ALA A 52 -3.32 1.96 -10.59
CA ALA A 52 -2.01 1.57 -11.11
C ALA A 52 -0.99 1.50 -9.98
N PHE A 53 0.14 0.84 -10.20
CA PHE A 53 1.23 0.87 -9.23
C PHE A 53 1.77 2.28 -9.07
N CYS A 54 2.08 2.63 -7.84
CA CYS A 54 2.76 3.87 -7.54
C CYS A 54 4.17 3.87 -8.15
N VAL A 55 4.58 5.03 -8.61
CA VAL A 55 5.99 5.35 -8.89
C VAL A 55 6.57 6.19 -7.76
N ALA A 56 7.86 6.52 -7.84
CA ALA A 56 8.50 7.35 -6.82
C ALA A 56 7.80 8.70 -6.65
N ASP A 57 7.62 9.11 -5.40
CA ASP A 57 6.95 10.34 -4.95
C ASP A 57 5.42 10.35 -5.08
N ASP A 58 4.81 9.30 -5.59
CA ASP A 58 3.36 9.20 -5.62
C ASP A 58 2.76 9.11 -4.21
N GLU A 59 1.58 9.69 -4.06
CA GLU A 59 0.73 9.45 -2.90
C GLU A 59 0.14 8.04 -2.98
N ILE A 60 0.18 7.33 -1.86
CA ILE A 60 -0.33 5.97 -1.77
C ILE A 60 -1.83 6.03 -1.47
N HIS A 61 -2.66 5.42 -2.32
CA HIS A 61 -4.10 5.32 -2.11
C HIS A 61 -4.53 3.95 -1.55
N GLY A 62 -3.69 2.94 -1.70
CA GLY A 62 -3.96 1.60 -1.19
C GLY A 62 -2.82 0.62 -1.42
N GLN A 63 -3.09 -0.62 -1.04
CA GLN A 63 -2.21 -1.77 -1.24
C GLN A 63 -2.96 -2.85 -2.01
N LEU A 64 -2.34 -3.42 -3.03
CA LEU A 64 -2.90 -4.55 -3.77
C LEU A 64 -2.92 -5.79 -2.88
N ILE A 65 -4.08 -6.41 -2.69
CA ILE A 65 -4.29 -7.58 -1.82
C ILE A 65 -4.53 -8.85 -2.61
N SER A 66 -5.20 -8.75 -3.75
CA SER A 66 -5.43 -9.90 -4.63
C SER A 66 -5.45 -9.50 -6.10
N VAL A 67 -5.20 -10.46 -6.97
CA VAL A 67 -5.32 -10.33 -8.41
C VAL A 67 -6.20 -11.48 -8.91
N GLU A 68 -7.27 -11.15 -9.62
CA GLU A 68 -8.11 -12.16 -10.24
C GLU A 68 -7.46 -12.66 -11.54
N PRO A 69 -7.51 -13.97 -11.79
CA PRO A 69 -6.86 -14.56 -12.96
C PRO A 69 -7.53 -14.15 -14.28
N ASN A 70 -8.82 -13.83 -14.23
CA ASN A 70 -9.61 -13.50 -15.40
C ASN A 70 -9.53 -12.01 -15.75
N GLN A 71 -9.61 -11.71 -17.05
CA GLN A 71 -9.71 -10.33 -17.53
C GLN A 71 -11.15 -9.95 -17.80
N THR A 72 -11.45 -8.66 -17.66
CA THR A 72 -12.72 -8.08 -18.15
C THR A 72 -12.78 -8.10 -19.66
N SER A 73 -13.95 -7.85 -20.24
CA SER A 73 -14.13 -7.69 -21.69
C SER A 73 -13.24 -6.60 -22.30
N GLY A 74 -12.80 -5.63 -21.51
CA GLY A 74 -11.84 -4.58 -21.90
C GLY A 74 -10.37 -4.97 -21.78
N GLY A 75 -10.05 -6.22 -21.44
CA GLY A 75 -8.68 -6.71 -21.32
C GLY A 75 -7.98 -6.34 -20.00
N TYR A 76 -8.71 -5.79 -19.02
CA TYR A 76 -8.16 -5.47 -17.71
C TYR A 76 -8.34 -6.62 -16.73
N LYS A 77 -7.31 -6.93 -15.96
CA LYS A 77 -7.44 -7.74 -14.76
C LYS A 77 -8.12 -6.94 -13.67
N VAL A 78 -8.74 -7.65 -12.76
CA VAL A 78 -9.41 -7.10 -11.60
C VAL A 78 -8.64 -7.54 -10.35
N GLY A 79 -8.60 -6.70 -9.35
CA GLY A 79 -7.97 -7.03 -8.08
C GLY A 79 -8.58 -6.30 -6.91
N THR A 80 -8.34 -6.83 -5.72
CA THR A 80 -8.76 -6.20 -4.48
C THR A 80 -7.66 -5.29 -3.97
N VAL A 81 -8.03 -4.08 -3.61
CA VAL A 81 -7.15 -3.06 -3.04
C VAL A 81 -7.64 -2.70 -1.65
N ARG A 82 -6.76 -2.79 -0.68
CA ARG A 82 -6.98 -2.28 0.67
C ARG A 82 -6.70 -0.79 0.70
N ALA A 83 -7.72 0.00 1.01
CA ALA A 83 -7.59 1.45 1.06
C ALA A 83 -6.71 1.91 2.22
N VAL A 84 -5.99 3.03 2.05
CA VAL A 84 -5.10 3.61 3.09
C VAL A 84 -5.80 4.03 4.38
N ASN A 85 -7.13 4.07 4.39
CA ASN A 85 -7.91 4.28 5.62
C ASN A 85 -8.00 3.03 6.51
N SER A 86 -7.52 1.90 6.03
CA SER A 86 -7.29 0.71 6.86
C SER A 86 -6.15 0.98 7.86
N PRO A 87 -6.14 0.31 9.03
CA PRO A 87 -5.35 0.80 10.16
C PRO A 87 -3.85 0.66 9.99
N LEU A 88 -3.37 -0.41 9.38
CA LEU A 88 -1.93 -0.71 9.35
C LEU A 88 -1.54 -1.34 8.01
N PHE A 89 -0.36 -0.97 7.52
CA PHE A 89 0.24 -1.54 6.32
C PHE A 89 1.70 -1.90 6.59
N ASP A 90 2.13 -3.01 6.03
CA ASP A 90 3.54 -3.40 6.01
C ASP A 90 4.24 -2.74 4.83
N ALA A 91 5.35 -2.09 5.12
CA ALA A 91 6.17 -1.41 4.14
C ALA A 91 7.66 -1.71 4.33
N THR A 92 8.45 -1.47 3.29
CA THR A 92 9.91 -1.50 3.35
C THR A 92 10.46 -0.17 2.90
N LEU A 93 11.33 0.43 3.70
CA LEU A 93 12.06 1.64 3.33
C LEU A 93 13.09 1.30 2.24
N SER A 94 12.86 1.78 1.03
CA SER A 94 13.69 1.44 -0.13
C SER A 94 14.70 2.53 -0.49
N HIS A 95 14.58 3.71 0.08
CA HIS A 95 15.43 4.87 -0.22
C HIS A 95 16.52 5.05 0.85
N ALA A 96 17.63 5.70 0.46
CA ALA A 96 18.78 5.94 1.36
C ALA A 96 18.48 6.92 2.51
N THR A 97 17.44 7.73 2.41
CA THR A 97 17.06 8.65 3.48
C THR A 97 16.35 7.88 4.60
N SER A 98 16.94 7.93 5.79
CA SER A 98 16.34 7.32 6.98
C SER A 98 15.03 7.98 7.39
N VAL A 99 14.18 7.23 8.06
CA VAL A 99 12.92 7.71 8.64
C VAL A 99 12.93 7.54 10.14
N ALA A 100 12.21 8.41 10.82
CA ALA A 100 11.90 8.34 12.24
C ALA A 100 10.43 7.97 12.46
N MET A 101 10.06 7.70 13.70
CA MET A 101 8.65 7.54 14.09
C MET A 101 7.87 8.82 13.74
N LEU A 102 6.68 8.63 13.21
CA LEU A 102 5.75 9.68 12.75
C LEU A 102 6.21 10.47 11.50
N ASP A 103 7.37 10.16 10.93
CA ASP A 103 7.71 10.69 9.62
C ASP A 103 6.68 10.26 8.56
N GLU A 104 6.33 11.19 7.70
CA GLU A 104 5.46 10.90 6.55
C GLU A 104 6.24 10.19 5.44
N VAL A 105 5.58 9.23 4.82
CA VAL A 105 6.14 8.48 3.72
C VAL A 105 5.27 8.58 2.47
N VAL A 106 5.93 8.50 1.33
CA VAL A 106 5.34 8.40 -0.01
C VAL A 106 5.83 7.11 -0.66
N ALA A 107 5.21 6.74 -1.76
CA ALA A 107 5.69 5.59 -2.53
C ALA A 107 7.12 5.82 -3.04
N ASP A 108 7.87 4.75 -3.08
CA ASP A 108 9.02 4.61 -3.97
C ASP A 108 8.65 3.69 -5.15
N ALA A 109 9.53 3.56 -6.13
CA ALA A 109 9.29 2.67 -7.26
C ALA A 109 8.92 1.25 -6.78
N GLN A 110 7.75 0.77 -7.15
CA GLN A 110 7.20 -0.51 -6.70
C GLN A 110 7.82 -1.67 -7.49
N ALA A 111 9.10 -1.93 -7.26
CA ALA A 111 9.76 -3.12 -7.77
C ALA A 111 9.55 -4.30 -6.81
N ALA A 112 9.69 -5.53 -7.32
CA ALA A 112 9.74 -6.70 -6.45
C ALA A 112 10.91 -6.58 -5.47
N ILE A 113 10.62 -6.72 -4.17
CA ILE A 113 11.66 -6.74 -3.14
C ILE A 113 12.13 -8.19 -3.02
N GLY A 114 13.28 -8.45 -3.62
CA GLY A 114 13.87 -9.79 -3.62
C GLY A 114 13.13 -10.77 -4.54
N THR A 115 13.64 -11.97 -4.64
CA THR A 115 12.93 -13.09 -5.26
C THR A 115 11.75 -13.41 -4.35
N PRO A 116 10.49 -13.37 -4.80
CA PRO A 116 9.40 -13.93 -4.03
C PRO A 116 9.81 -15.33 -3.62
N ASN A 117 9.71 -15.68 -2.34
CA ASN A 117 9.93 -17.05 -1.91
C ASN A 117 9.07 -17.92 -2.82
N GLY A 118 9.69 -18.78 -3.63
CA GLY A 118 9.12 -19.41 -4.82
C GLY A 118 7.84 -20.25 -4.64
N THR A 119 7.14 -20.04 -3.52
CA THR A 119 5.88 -20.71 -3.16
C THR A 119 4.86 -19.65 -2.75
N PRO A 120 3.65 -19.58 -3.35
CA PRO A 120 2.57 -18.73 -2.90
C PRO A 120 2.16 -19.03 -1.44
N PRO A 121 1.67 -18.06 -0.67
CA PRO A 121 1.42 -16.67 -1.10
C PRO A 121 2.70 -15.82 -1.13
N TYR A 122 2.85 -15.03 -2.19
CA TYR A 122 3.95 -14.08 -2.31
C TYR A 122 3.69 -12.89 -1.40
N HIS A 123 4.59 -12.64 -0.45
CA HIS A 123 4.51 -11.48 0.43
C HIS A 123 5.43 -10.37 -0.09
N VAL A 124 4.90 -9.52 -0.94
CA VAL A 124 5.54 -8.26 -1.32
C VAL A 124 5.08 -7.18 -0.35
N ARG A 125 6.00 -6.34 0.12
CA ARG A 125 5.69 -5.18 0.95
C ARG A 125 5.68 -3.93 0.08
N MET A 126 4.87 -2.95 0.45
CA MET A 126 4.95 -1.63 -0.18
C MET A 126 6.36 -1.08 -0.06
N ARG A 127 6.90 -0.53 -1.14
CA ARG A 127 8.14 0.23 -1.09
C ARG A 127 7.83 1.70 -0.83
N VAL A 128 8.45 2.24 0.21
CA VAL A 128 8.23 3.62 0.62
C VAL A 128 9.54 4.35 0.82
N LYS A 129 9.48 5.67 0.74
CA LYS A 129 10.55 6.59 1.10
C LYS A 129 10.00 7.73 1.93
N LYS A 130 10.89 8.46 2.64
CA LYS A 130 10.50 9.67 3.36
C LYS A 130 9.92 10.70 2.39
N ALA A 131 8.80 11.30 2.76
CA ALA A 131 8.24 12.42 2.02
C ALA A 131 9.19 13.63 2.10
N ALA A 132 9.46 14.28 0.96
CA ALA A 132 10.30 15.46 0.93
C ALA A 132 9.66 16.65 1.67
N VAL A 133 8.32 16.75 1.57
CA VAL A 133 7.52 17.77 2.27
C VAL A 133 6.36 17.07 2.94
N ALA A 134 6.20 17.27 4.25
CA ALA A 134 5.05 16.76 4.99
C ALA A 134 3.79 17.60 4.68
N ASN A 135 2.63 16.95 4.58
CA ASN A 135 1.36 17.63 4.38
C ASN A 135 0.27 17.24 5.40
N GLY A 136 0.62 16.39 6.37
CA GLY A 136 -0.29 15.92 7.41
C GLY A 136 -1.29 14.83 6.97
N LEU A 137 -1.37 14.53 5.67
CA LEU A 137 -2.40 13.67 5.09
C LEU A 137 -1.88 12.30 4.64
N ARG A 138 -0.55 12.08 4.68
CA ARG A 138 0.10 10.86 4.19
C ARG A 138 0.18 9.77 5.27
N LEU A 139 0.58 8.59 4.83
CA LEU A 139 0.95 7.52 5.74
C LEU A 139 2.14 7.93 6.60
N LYS A 140 2.11 7.58 7.87
CA LYS A 140 3.19 7.84 8.85
C LYS A 140 3.77 6.54 9.37
N VAL A 141 5.05 6.55 9.69
CA VAL A 141 5.74 5.43 10.34
C VAL A 141 5.23 5.28 11.76
N VAL A 142 4.64 4.13 12.10
CA VAL A 142 4.09 3.87 13.44
C VAL A 142 4.85 2.79 14.18
N ALA A 143 5.64 1.95 13.49
CA ALA A 143 6.51 0.99 14.13
C ALA A 143 7.68 0.61 13.19
N PHE A 144 8.79 0.22 13.79
CA PHE A 144 9.89 -0.46 13.10
C PHE A 144 9.81 -1.95 13.40
N GLN A 145 9.67 -2.76 12.36
CA GLN A 145 9.70 -4.22 12.50
C GLN A 145 11.14 -4.74 12.46
N SER A 146 12.01 -4.05 11.70
CA SER A 146 13.45 -4.29 11.66
C SER A 146 14.21 -3.08 11.12
N GLY A 147 15.50 -2.96 11.39
CA GLY A 147 16.41 -2.00 10.75
C GLY A 147 16.35 -0.55 11.26
N ALA A 148 15.55 -0.24 12.26
CA ALA A 148 15.51 1.06 12.96
C ALA A 148 15.45 2.30 12.04
N GLY A 149 14.75 2.24 10.92
CA GLY A 149 14.53 3.37 10.00
C GLY A 149 15.66 3.61 8.99
N ALA A 150 16.64 2.75 8.88
CA ALA A 150 17.62 2.76 7.81
C ALA A 150 17.08 2.11 6.53
N THR A 151 17.76 2.32 5.40
CA THR A 151 17.44 1.65 4.13
C THR A 151 17.30 0.13 4.33
N GLY A 152 16.24 -0.45 3.79
CA GLY A 152 15.92 -1.87 3.95
C GLY A 152 15.14 -2.20 5.23
N SER A 153 14.88 -1.21 6.10
CA SER A 153 14.04 -1.42 7.28
C SER A 153 12.64 -1.83 6.89
N ASN A 154 12.09 -2.80 7.62
CA ASN A 154 10.68 -3.13 7.55
C ASN A 154 9.92 -2.24 8.55
N LEU A 155 8.87 -1.64 8.05
CA LEU A 155 8.08 -0.63 8.74
C LEU A 155 6.62 -1.07 8.80
N THR A 156 5.94 -0.64 9.86
CA THR A 156 4.48 -0.53 9.84
C THR A 156 4.12 0.94 9.64
N VAL A 157 3.26 1.21 8.69
CA VAL A 157 2.79 2.57 8.38
C VAL A 157 1.27 2.64 8.51
N SER A 158 0.77 3.81 8.87
CA SER A 158 -0.65 4.04 9.08
C SER A 158 -1.03 5.49 8.73
N LYS A 159 -2.29 5.70 8.37
CA LYS A 159 -2.84 7.05 8.24
C LYS A 159 -3.32 7.51 9.60
N ILE A 160 -2.44 8.18 10.33
CA ILE A 160 -2.78 8.82 11.61
C ILE A 160 -3.19 10.26 11.28
N PHE A 161 -4.43 10.59 11.56
CA PHE A 161 -4.88 11.98 11.52
C PHE A 161 -4.34 12.69 12.76
N GLY A 162 -3.55 13.71 12.53
CA GLY A 162 -3.10 14.64 13.58
C GLY A 162 -4.21 15.62 13.94
#